data_c94a7412a44ede913863b03c06f8bf18
#
_entry.id   c94a7412a44ede913863b03c06f8bf18
#
_cell.length_a   1.000
_cell.length_b   1.000
_cell.length_c   1.000
_cell.angle_alpha   90.00
_cell.angle_beta   90.00
_cell.angle_gamma   90.00
#
_symmetry.space_group_name_H-M   'P 1'
#
loop_
_entity.id
_entity.type
_entity.pdbx_description
1 polymer ?
#
loop_
_entity_poly.entity_id
_entity_poly.type
_entity_poly.pdbx_seq_one_letter_code
_entity_poly.pdbx_strand_id
1 'polypeptide(L)'
;MSAEEVRALMSAPGNDRLTWNTPLSEEHAAQLIAACAPAPGARIADFGSGWGELLMRLVEAAPGSTGDGIETDPDAVARGVRLADERGIGDRVRFHEVPAAEHPGGGYDLAVSIGSSHAWPGGTPEALKALRAAVRPGGRVLFGDGFWEREPSPAALEGLGAEPGDFGSLLELIRQAEAAGLRPLQVTVTDQREWDLFESAANIGRGERWALANPGHRLHAEVTEAVDARRSGYYGGYRGTLGLAYLVLSA
;
A
#
# COMPACT_ATOMS: atom_id res chain seq x y z
N MET A 1 6.74 12.50 -22.94
CA MET A 1 7.18 11.18 -23.46
C MET A 1 8.34 10.63 -22.63
N SER A 2 9.52 11.22 -22.54
CA SER A 2 10.62 10.59 -21.75
C SER A 2 10.34 10.41 -20.26
N ALA A 3 9.75 11.39 -19.58
CA ALA A 3 9.45 11.30 -18.14
C ALA A 3 8.39 10.23 -17.81
N GLU A 4 7.40 10.03 -18.65
CA GLU A 4 6.38 9.00 -18.52
C GLU A 4 6.96 7.60 -18.76
N GLU A 5 7.82 7.46 -19.78
CA GLU A 5 8.53 6.20 -20.06
C GLU A 5 9.51 5.84 -18.93
N VAL A 6 10.24 6.82 -18.38
CA VAL A 6 11.11 6.60 -17.21
C VAL A 6 10.28 6.19 -16.00
N ARG A 7 9.15 6.85 -15.75
CA ARG A 7 8.22 6.47 -14.67
C ARG A 7 7.70 5.05 -14.87
N ALA A 8 7.30 4.68 -16.09
CA ALA A 8 6.85 3.33 -16.42
C ALA A 8 7.95 2.29 -16.15
N LEU A 9 9.20 2.56 -16.54
CA LEU A 9 10.34 1.68 -16.23
C LEU A 9 10.62 1.59 -14.72
N MET A 10 10.49 2.71 -14.01
CA MET A 10 10.69 2.74 -12.55
C MET A 10 9.52 2.10 -11.78
N SER A 11 8.31 2.07 -12.37
CA SER A 11 7.09 1.51 -11.77
C SER A 11 6.71 0.14 -12.30
N ALA A 12 7.35 -0.31 -13.40
CA ALA A 12 6.99 -1.56 -14.08
C ALA A 12 6.92 -2.74 -13.11
N PRO A 13 5.88 -3.58 -13.23
CA PRO A 13 5.58 -4.68 -12.29
C PRO A 13 6.60 -5.82 -12.27
N GLY A 14 7.69 -5.73 -13.01
CA GLY A 14 8.79 -6.71 -13.04
C GLY A 14 9.57 -6.86 -11.73
N ASN A 15 9.00 -6.45 -10.60
CA ASN A 15 9.64 -6.63 -9.30
C ASN A 15 9.17 -7.92 -8.63
N ASP A 16 9.47 -9.06 -9.26
CA ASP A 16 9.22 -10.40 -8.73
C ASP A 16 9.92 -10.67 -7.38
N ARG A 17 10.75 -9.71 -6.93
CA ARG A 17 11.52 -9.81 -5.69
C ARG A 17 10.85 -9.15 -4.49
N LEU A 18 9.78 -8.37 -4.68
CA LEU A 18 9.04 -7.79 -3.57
C LEU A 18 7.83 -8.64 -3.23
N THR A 19 7.76 -9.03 -1.97
CA THR A 19 6.56 -9.60 -1.39
C THR A 19 5.49 -8.51 -1.22
N TRP A 20 5.90 -7.34 -0.72
CA TRP A 20 5.00 -6.25 -0.37
C TRP A 20 5.26 -5.00 -1.22
N ASN A 21 4.21 -4.36 -1.70
CA ASN A 21 4.28 -3.04 -2.35
C ASN A 21 4.16 -1.89 -1.33
N THR A 22 4.69 -2.09 -0.16
CA THR A 22 4.65 -1.15 0.97
C THR A 22 5.82 -1.48 1.92
N PRO A 23 6.29 -0.53 2.75
CA PRO A 23 7.26 -0.83 3.78
C PRO A 23 6.66 -1.76 4.85
N LEU A 24 6.79 -3.06 4.66
CA LEU A 24 6.19 -4.08 5.51
C LEU A 24 7.13 -5.30 5.58
N SER A 25 7.44 -5.76 6.79
CA SER A 25 8.15 -7.02 7.01
C SER A 25 7.19 -8.21 7.12
N GLU A 26 7.71 -9.42 6.94
CA GLU A 26 6.95 -10.66 7.14
C GLU A 26 6.41 -10.78 8.56
N GLU A 27 7.22 -10.39 9.55
CA GLU A 27 6.84 -10.40 10.96
C GLU A 27 5.70 -9.42 11.24
N HIS A 28 5.83 -8.19 10.74
CA HIS A 28 4.80 -7.16 10.92
C HIS A 28 3.50 -7.55 10.19
N ALA A 29 3.59 -8.08 8.97
CA ALA A 29 2.42 -8.60 8.25
C ALA A 29 1.71 -9.70 9.02
N ALA A 30 2.44 -10.66 9.61
CA ALA A 30 1.86 -11.71 10.45
C ALA A 30 1.15 -11.15 11.68
N GLN A 31 1.70 -10.11 12.32
CA GLN A 31 1.08 -9.41 13.45
C GLN A 31 -0.22 -8.71 13.03
N LEU A 32 -0.25 -8.04 11.87
CA LEU A 32 -1.44 -7.37 11.34
C LEU A 32 -2.55 -8.38 11.01
N ILE A 33 -2.20 -9.50 10.34
CA ILE A 33 -3.14 -10.57 10.03
C ILE A 33 -3.77 -11.16 11.31
N ALA A 34 -2.94 -11.43 12.32
CA ALA A 34 -3.40 -11.91 13.62
C ALA A 34 -4.31 -10.89 14.32
N ALA A 35 -3.99 -9.59 14.26
CA ALA A 35 -4.80 -8.52 14.85
C ALA A 35 -6.13 -8.32 14.12
N CYS A 36 -6.16 -8.48 12.79
CA CYS A 36 -7.39 -8.47 12.00
C CYS A 36 -8.30 -9.66 12.37
N ALA A 37 -7.72 -10.81 12.71
CA ALA A 37 -8.41 -12.03 13.14
C ALA A 37 -9.69 -12.33 12.32
N PRO A 38 -9.59 -12.49 10.98
CA PRO A 38 -10.77 -12.79 10.18
C PRO A 38 -11.37 -14.14 10.60
N ALA A 39 -12.69 -14.16 10.77
CA ALA A 39 -13.39 -15.39 11.13
C ALA A 39 -13.45 -16.37 9.95
N PRO A 40 -13.61 -17.69 10.18
CA PRO A 40 -13.90 -18.64 9.11
C PRO A 40 -15.11 -18.19 8.27
N GLY A 41 -14.98 -18.24 6.95
CA GLY A 41 -16.02 -17.80 6.03
C GLY A 41 -16.13 -16.28 5.85
N ALA A 42 -15.18 -15.50 6.37
CA ALA A 42 -15.17 -14.04 6.24
C ALA A 42 -15.12 -13.58 4.78
N ARG A 43 -15.83 -12.50 4.50
CA ARG A 43 -15.72 -11.75 3.23
C ARG A 43 -14.76 -10.58 3.44
N ILE A 44 -13.69 -10.55 2.65
CA ILE A 44 -12.59 -9.58 2.79
C ILE A 44 -12.51 -8.75 1.51
N ALA A 45 -12.33 -7.44 1.61
CA ALA A 45 -12.01 -6.59 0.47
C ALA A 45 -10.70 -5.83 0.71
N ASP A 46 -9.89 -5.67 -0.32
CA ASP A 46 -8.65 -4.91 -0.31
C ASP A 46 -8.69 -3.84 -1.41
N PHE A 47 -8.80 -2.59 -0.98
CA PHE A 47 -8.95 -1.42 -1.84
C PHE A 47 -7.58 -0.79 -2.14
N GLY A 48 -7.16 -0.85 -3.39
CA GLY A 48 -5.79 -0.58 -3.82
C GLY A 48 -4.89 -1.77 -3.53
N SER A 49 -5.38 -2.98 -3.86
CA SER A 49 -4.77 -4.25 -3.45
C SER A 49 -3.38 -4.52 -4.06
N GLY A 50 -2.98 -3.78 -5.11
CA GLY A 50 -1.85 -4.17 -5.91
C GLY A 50 -2.04 -5.61 -6.44
N TRP A 51 -1.04 -6.46 -6.28
CA TRP A 51 -1.18 -7.89 -6.64
C TRP A 51 -1.80 -8.76 -5.55
N GLY A 52 -2.36 -8.17 -4.49
CA GLY A 52 -3.19 -8.85 -3.50
C GLY A 52 -2.45 -9.78 -2.52
N GLU A 53 -1.16 -9.58 -2.27
CA GLU A 53 -0.40 -10.45 -1.37
C GLU A 53 -1.01 -10.51 0.04
N LEU A 54 -1.36 -9.34 0.61
CA LEU A 54 -1.98 -9.27 1.93
C LEU A 54 -3.39 -9.87 1.93
N LEU A 55 -4.18 -9.57 0.90
CA LEU A 55 -5.52 -10.15 0.71
C LEU A 55 -5.47 -11.67 0.70
N MET A 56 -4.58 -12.26 -0.11
CA MET A 56 -4.42 -13.71 -0.20
C MET A 56 -4.06 -14.33 1.14
N ARG A 57 -3.13 -13.73 1.89
CA ARG A 57 -2.76 -14.23 3.23
C ARG A 57 -3.87 -14.11 4.25
N LEU A 58 -4.69 -13.06 4.19
CA LEU A 58 -5.89 -12.92 5.02
C LEU A 58 -6.92 -14.01 4.70
N VAL A 59 -7.12 -14.33 3.41
CA VAL A 59 -7.99 -15.42 2.95
C VAL A 59 -7.47 -16.79 3.37
N GLU A 60 -6.16 -17.01 3.30
CA GLU A 60 -5.51 -18.25 3.74
C GLU A 60 -5.59 -18.44 5.27
N ALA A 61 -5.48 -17.34 6.03
CA ALA A 61 -5.54 -17.36 7.49
C ALA A 61 -6.93 -17.76 8.05
N ALA A 62 -7.99 -17.65 7.25
CA ALA A 62 -9.37 -17.91 7.67
C ALA A 62 -10.05 -18.93 6.72
N PRO A 63 -10.24 -20.19 7.15
CA PRO A 63 -10.84 -21.23 6.30
C PRO A 63 -12.20 -20.84 5.74
N GLY A 64 -12.40 -21.05 4.42
CA GLY A 64 -13.66 -20.74 3.74
C GLY A 64 -13.90 -19.26 3.45
N SER A 65 -12.95 -18.38 3.81
CA SER A 65 -13.02 -16.95 3.49
C SER A 65 -12.83 -16.68 2.01
N THR A 66 -13.42 -15.58 1.54
CA THR A 66 -13.30 -15.07 0.18
C THR A 66 -12.73 -13.65 0.19
N GLY A 67 -12.07 -13.26 -0.89
CA GLY A 67 -11.45 -11.96 -1.03
C GLY A 67 -11.78 -11.27 -2.34
N ASP A 68 -12.04 -9.97 -2.29
CA ASP A 68 -12.16 -9.07 -3.42
C ASP A 68 -10.96 -8.12 -3.40
N GLY A 69 -10.07 -8.18 -4.40
CA GLY A 69 -8.99 -7.22 -4.62
C GLY A 69 -9.43 -6.15 -5.62
N ILE A 70 -9.38 -4.89 -5.24
CA ILE A 70 -9.78 -3.76 -6.06
C ILE A 70 -8.53 -2.98 -6.46
N GLU A 71 -8.23 -2.93 -7.76
CA GLU A 71 -7.00 -2.34 -8.27
C GLU A 71 -7.23 -1.79 -9.68
N THR A 72 -6.54 -0.71 -10.04
CA THR A 72 -6.63 -0.09 -11.36
C THR A 72 -5.50 -0.49 -12.31
N ASP A 73 -4.39 -1.00 -11.78
CA ASP A 73 -3.24 -1.46 -12.58
C ASP A 73 -3.51 -2.87 -13.13
N PRO A 74 -3.71 -3.02 -14.46
CA PRO A 74 -4.00 -4.32 -15.07
C PRO A 74 -2.86 -5.34 -14.90
N ASP A 75 -1.61 -4.89 -14.82
CA ASP A 75 -0.47 -5.77 -14.63
C ASP A 75 -0.43 -6.32 -13.19
N ALA A 76 -0.77 -5.49 -12.21
CA ALA A 76 -0.92 -5.92 -10.83
C ALA A 76 -2.08 -6.91 -10.68
N VAL A 77 -3.22 -6.65 -11.30
CA VAL A 77 -4.38 -7.55 -11.36
C VAL A 77 -3.99 -8.89 -11.98
N ALA A 78 -3.36 -8.88 -13.16
CA ALA A 78 -2.94 -10.12 -13.84
C ALA A 78 -1.94 -10.94 -13.00
N ARG A 79 -1.02 -10.26 -12.30
CA ARG A 79 -0.10 -10.89 -11.35
C ARG A 79 -0.86 -11.52 -10.18
N GLY A 80 -1.83 -10.81 -9.61
CA GLY A 80 -2.64 -11.27 -8.48
C GLY A 80 -3.44 -12.52 -8.81
N VAL A 81 -4.10 -12.54 -9.96
CA VAL A 81 -4.85 -13.72 -10.46
C VAL A 81 -3.92 -14.93 -10.56
N ARG A 82 -2.75 -14.79 -11.21
CA ARG A 82 -1.78 -15.88 -11.32
C ARG A 82 -1.30 -16.38 -9.95
N LEU A 83 -0.99 -15.48 -9.02
CA LEU A 83 -0.55 -15.87 -7.68
C LEU A 83 -1.64 -16.58 -6.87
N ALA A 84 -2.91 -16.18 -7.02
CA ALA A 84 -4.04 -16.84 -6.38
C ALA A 84 -4.22 -18.28 -6.92
N ASP A 85 -4.08 -18.46 -8.23
CA ASP A 85 -4.14 -19.80 -8.86
C ASP A 85 -2.97 -20.68 -8.40
N GLU A 86 -1.74 -20.17 -8.37
CA GLU A 86 -0.55 -20.87 -7.90
C GLU A 86 -0.67 -21.33 -6.43
N ARG A 87 -1.41 -20.60 -5.60
CA ARG A 87 -1.73 -20.94 -4.20
C ARG A 87 -2.94 -21.87 -4.04
N GLY A 88 -3.65 -22.18 -5.12
CA GLY A 88 -4.87 -22.99 -5.08
C GLY A 88 -6.05 -22.29 -4.39
N ILE A 89 -6.10 -20.97 -4.45
CA ILE A 89 -7.18 -20.15 -3.89
C ILE A 89 -7.86 -19.24 -4.93
N GLY A 90 -7.62 -19.49 -6.23
CA GLY A 90 -8.19 -18.69 -7.32
C GLY A 90 -9.73 -18.71 -7.37
N ASP A 91 -10.38 -19.72 -6.80
CA ASP A 91 -11.83 -19.80 -6.65
C ASP A 91 -12.36 -18.93 -5.49
N ARG A 92 -11.48 -18.50 -4.56
CA ARG A 92 -11.81 -17.70 -3.36
C ARG A 92 -11.39 -16.25 -3.45
N VAL A 93 -10.49 -15.88 -4.37
CA VAL A 93 -9.99 -14.50 -4.53
C VAL A 93 -10.34 -14.00 -5.91
N ARG A 94 -10.97 -12.82 -5.99
CA ARG A 94 -11.33 -12.14 -7.23
C ARG A 94 -10.67 -10.79 -7.29
N PHE A 95 -10.16 -10.42 -8.45
CA PHE A 95 -9.64 -9.09 -8.71
C PHE A 95 -10.60 -8.31 -9.61
N HIS A 96 -10.81 -7.04 -9.26
CA HIS A 96 -11.67 -6.10 -9.96
C HIS A 96 -10.80 -4.94 -10.45
N GLU A 97 -10.69 -4.80 -11.78
CA GLU A 97 -9.96 -3.70 -12.42
C GLU A 97 -10.85 -2.45 -12.49
N VAL A 98 -11.03 -1.80 -11.33
CA VAL A 98 -11.87 -0.60 -11.16
C VAL A 98 -11.26 0.33 -10.11
N PRO A 99 -11.53 1.65 -10.18
CA PRO A 99 -11.17 2.57 -9.12
C PRO A 99 -11.80 2.18 -7.78
N ALA A 100 -11.03 2.29 -6.69
CA ALA A 100 -11.50 1.93 -5.35
C ALA A 100 -12.79 2.68 -4.95
N ALA A 101 -12.89 3.96 -5.32
CA ALA A 101 -14.06 4.79 -5.04
C ALA A 101 -15.33 4.38 -5.84
N GLU A 102 -15.20 3.61 -6.90
CA GLU A 102 -16.28 3.17 -7.77
C GLU A 102 -16.74 1.73 -7.48
N HIS A 103 -16.03 1.00 -6.62
CA HIS A 103 -16.40 -0.37 -6.31
C HIS A 103 -17.70 -0.43 -5.48
N PRO A 104 -18.75 -1.08 -6.00
CA PRO A 104 -20.08 -1.03 -5.37
C PRO A 104 -20.22 -2.03 -4.20
N GLY A 105 -19.17 -2.77 -3.86
CA GLY A 105 -19.23 -3.84 -2.86
C GLY A 105 -19.40 -3.31 -1.44
N GLY A 106 -20.00 -4.16 -0.59
CA GLY A 106 -20.23 -3.85 0.82
C GLY A 106 -20.62 -5.07 1.64
N GLY A 107 -20.79 -4.86 2.94
CA GLY A 107 -21.11 -5.92 3.89
C GLY A 107 -19.93 -6.87 4.14
N TYR A 108 -18.72 -6.38 3.96
CA TYR A 108 -17.49 -7.12 4.26
C TYR A 108 -17.28 -7.28 5.77
N ASP A 109 -16.66 -8.38 6.15
CA ASP A 109 -16.21 -8.60 7.52
C ASP A 109 -14.93 -7.84 7.82
N LEU A 110 -14.08 -7.68 6.80
CA LEU A 110 -12.83 -6.94 6.85
C LEU A 110 -12.64 -6.15 5.55
N ALA A 111 -12.38 -4.86 5.65
CA ALA A 111 -11.91 -4.02 4.55
C ALA A 111 -10.45 -3.61 4.81
N VAL A 112 -9.64 -3.67 3.78
CA VAL A 112 -8.23 -3.30 3.81
C VAL A 112 -8.00 -2.15 2.84
N SER A 113 -7.16 -1.19 3.19
CA SER A 113 -6.58 -0.21 2.27
C SER A 113 -5.26 0.29 2.84
N ILE A 114 -4.16 0.09 2.13
CA ILE A 114 -2.82 0.48 2.56
C ILE A 114 -2.16 1.33 1.49
N GLY A 115 -1.81 2.59 1.84
CA GLY A 115 -1.14 3.52 0.93
C GLY A 115 -1.99 3.97 -0.26
N SER A 116 -3.31 3.80 -0.20
CA SER A 116 -4.22 4.03 -1.32
C SER A 116 -5.29 5.10 -1.03
N SER A 117 -5.13 5.90 0.02
CA SER A 117 -6.10 6.95 0.39
C SER A 117 -6.34 7.97 -0.73
N HIS A 118 -5.34 8.20 -1.57
CA HIS A 118 -5.42 9.04 -2.77
C HIS A 118 -6.43 8.55 -3.84
N ALA A 119 -6.88 7.30 -3.76
CA ALA A 119 -7.90 6.75 -4.67
C ALA A 119 -9.30 7.33 -4.42
N TRP A 120 -9.51 8.01 -3.30
CA TRP A 120 -10.76 8.71 -3.01
C TRP A 120 -10.61 10.22 -3.13
N PRO A 121 -11.49 10.91 -3.88
CA PRO A 121 -11.52 12.36 -3.87
C PRO A 121 -11.72 12.90 -2.45
N GLY A 122 -10.75 13.66 -1.94
CA GLY A 122 -10.73 14.13 -0.55
C GLY A 122 -9.77 13.34 0.37
N GLY A 123 -9.08 12.33 -0.16
CA GLY A 123 -7.98 11.65 0.52
C GLY A 123 -8.41 10.82 1.74
N THR A 124 -7.56 10.78 2.75
CA THR A 124 -7.69 9.94 3.95
C THR A 124 -9.05 10.03 4.65
N PRO A 125 -9.66 11.21 4.89
CA PRO A 125 -10.98 11.27 5.53
C PRO A 125 -12.09 10.56 4.72
N GLU A 126 -12.08 10.71 3.40
CA GLU A 126 -13.08 10.09 2.54
C GLU A 126 -12.80 8.59 2.36
N ALA A 127 -11.55 8.18 2.28
CA ALA A 127 -11.16 6.77 2.29
C ALA A 127 -11.69 6.06 3.56
N LEU A 128 -11.46 6.63 4.73
CA LEU A 128 -11.92 6.05 6.00
C LEU A 128 -13.44 5.94 6.09
N LYS A 129 -14.18 6.95 5.61
CA LYS A 129 -15.66 6.90 5.51
C LYS A 129 -16.13 5.81 4.57
N ALA A 130 -15.50 5.68 3.40
CA ALA A 130 -15.82 4.65 2.41
C ALA A 130 -15.56 3.25 2.97
N LEU A 131 -14.41 3.02 3.60
CA LEU A 131 -14.07 1.74 4.23
C LEU A 131 -15.03 1.41 5.39
N ARG A 132 -15.41 2.43 6.20
CA ARG A 132 -16.42 2.24 7.25
C ARG A 132 -17.78 1.81 6.68
N ALA A 133 -18.18 2.38 5.54
CA ALA A 133 -19.42 2.02 4.87
C ALA A 133 -19.35 0.65 4.18
N ALA A 134 -18.17 0.23 3.74
CA ALA A 134 -17.97 -1.05 3.08
C ALA A 134 -18.08 -2.26 4.04
N VAL A 135 -17.80 -2.07 5.33
CA VAL A 135 -17.89 -3.16 6.31
C VAL A 135 -19.26 -3.21 6.98
N ARG A 136 -19.68 -4.43 7.35
CA ARG A 136 -20.88 -4.63 8.15
C ARG A 136 -20.72 -4.05 9.59
N PRO A 137 -21.81 -3.84 10.33
CA PRO A 137 -21.71 -3.51 11.76
C PRO A 137 -20.88 -4.56 12.52
N GLY A 138 -19.90 -4.10 13.29
CA GLY A 138 -18.93 -4.95 13.99
C GLY A 138 -17.85 -5.57 13.11
N GLY A 139 -17.78 -5.18 11.83
CA GLY A 139 -16.67 -5.51 10.94
C GLY A 139 -15.38 -4.77 11.32
N ARG A 140 -14.31 -5.10 10.63
CA ARG A 140 -13.00 -4.48 10.86
C ARG A 140 -12.48 -3.75 9.62
N VAL A 141 -11.62 -2.77 9.86
CA VAL A 141 -10.87 -2.09 8.81
C VAL A 141 -9.38 -2.19 9.16
N LEU A 142 -8.55 -2.61 8.22
CA LEU A 142 -7.11 -2.44 8.26
C LEU A 142 -6.75 -1.30 7.32
N PHE A 143 -6.34 -0.18 7.91
CA PHE A 143 -5.99 1.02 7.17
C PHE A 143 -4.51 1.35 7.35
N GLY A 144 -3.81 1.62 6.26
CA GLY A 144 -2.41 2.05 6.28
C GLY A 144 -2.23 3.36 5.51
N ASP A 145 -1.64 4.35 6.14
CA ASP A 145 -1.37 5.64 5.48
C ASP A 145 -0.14 6.34 6.04
N GLY A 146 0.38 7.29 5.24
CA GLY A 146 1.50 8.15 5.61
C GLY A 146 1.17 9.12 6.74
N PHE A 147 2.17 9.47 7.53
CA PHE A 147 2.08 10.54 8.51
C PHE A 147 3.47 11.16 8.74
N TRP A 148 3.52 12.38 9.24
CA TRP A 148 4.80 12.98 9.64
C TRP A 148 5.24 12.47 11.01
N GLU A 149 6.31 11.66 11.04
CA GLU A 149 7.01 11.26 12.26
C GLU A 149 7.67 12.47 12.94
N ARG A 150 8.11 13.42 12.12
CA ARG A 150 8.75 14.67 12.52
C ARG A 150 8.32 15.77 11.55
N GLU A 151 8.42 17.00 11.99
CA GLU A 151 8.20 18.16 11.11
C GLU A 151 9.11 18.06 9.86
N PRO A 152 8.52 18.08 8.64
CA PRO A 152 9.29 17.88 7.43
C PRO A 152 10.19 19.07 7.13
N SER A 153 11.46 18.81 6.86
CA SER A 153 12.39 19.81 6.35
C SER A 153 12.11 20.12 4.87
N PRO A 154 12.60 21.25 4.34
CA PRO A 154 12.51 21.52 2.89
C PRO A 154 13.08 20.40 2.03
N ALA A 155 14.19 19.77 2.45
CA ALA A 155 14.78 18.64 1.73
C ALA A 155 13.90 17.38 1.79
N ALA A 156 13.16 17.16 2.88
CA ALA A 156 12.21 16.06 2.97
C ALA A 156 11.01 16.26 2.03
N LEU A 157 10.46 17.47 1.99
CA LEU A 157 9.35 17.85 1.10
C LEU A 157 9.77 17.73 -0.38
N GLU A 158 10.91 18.28 -0.75
CA GLU A 158 11.45 18.19 -2.10
C GLU A 158 11.70 16.73 -2.51
N GLY A 159 12.36 15.95 -1.65
CA GLY A 159 12.70 14.55 -1.93
C GLY A 159 11.48 13.64 -2.07
N LEU A 160 10.37 13.97 -1.40
CA LEU A 160 9.10 13.25 -1.50
C LEU A 160 8.19 13.83 -2.59
N GLY A 161 8.40 15.07 -3.01
CA GLY A 161 7.49 15.81 -3.89
C GLY A 161 6.19 16.16 -3.17
N ALA A 162 6.26 16.47 -1.88
CA ALA A 162 5.11 16.70 -1.01
C ALA A 162 5.06 18.13 -0.48
N GLU A 163 3.87 18.53 -0.06
CA GLU A 163 3.62 19.76 0.68
C GLU A 163 3.48 19.47 2.20
N PRO A 164 3.75 20.44 3.09
CA PRO A 164 3.64 20.22 4.53
C PRO A 164 2.27 19.71 4.99
N GLY A 165 1.20 20.07 4.27
CA GLY A 165 -0.18 19.71 4.58
C GLY A 165 -0.65 18.37 4.02
N ASP A 166 0.18 17.64 3.25
CA ASP A 166 -0.22 16.36 2.64
C ASP A 166 -0.39 15.25 3.68
N PHE A 167 0.36 15.34 4.78
CA PHE A 167 0.25 14.39 5.88
C PHE A 167 0.12 15.14 7.22
N GLY A 168 -0.67 14.58 8.11
CA GLY A 168 -0.72 15.01 9.51
C GLY A 168 0.22 14.21 10.41
N SER A 169 0.12 14.43 11.71
CA SER A 169 0.74 13.59 12.73
C SER A 169 0.02 12.24 12.87
N LEU A 170 0.65 11.26 13.51
CA LEU A 170 0.01 9.99 13.83
C LEU A 170 -1.30 10.16 14.63
N LEU A 171 -1.32 11.11 15.58
CA LEU A 171 -2.53 11.39 16.35
C LEU A 171 -3.66 11.97 15.48
N GLU A 172 -3.35 12.81 14.52
CA GLU A 172 -4.33 13.33 13.56
C GLU A 172 -4.90 12.23 12.67
N LEU A 173 -4.06 11.31 12.18
CA LEU A 173 -4.52 10.15 11.44
C LEU A 173 -5.49 9.28 12.26
N ILE A 174 -5.16 9.00 13.52
CA ILE A 174 -6.04 8.28 14.45
C ILE A 174 -7.36 9.03 14.63
N ARG A 175 -7.33 10.35 14.84
CA ARG A 175 -8.54 11.18 14.99
C ARG A 175 -9.42 11.20 13.74
N GLN A 176 -8.82 11.15 12.55
CA GLN A 176 -9.58 11.01 11.31
C GLN A 176 -10.34 9.68 11.25
N ALA A 177 -9.72 8.59 11.69
CA ALA A 177 -10.41 7.29 11.81
C ALA A 177 -11.57 7.35 12.81
N GLU A 178 -11.36 7.98 13.97
CA GLU A 178 -12.42 8.18 14.98
C GLU A 178 -13.57 9.05 14.45
N ALA A 179 -13.25 10.11 13.71
CA ALA A 179 -14.25 10.98 13.08
C ALA A 179 -15.07 10.27 12.00
N ALA A 180 -14.51 9.23 11.34
CA ALA A 180 -15.22 8.36 10.41
C ALA A 180 -16.08 7.28 11.11
N GLY A 181 -16.14 7.27 12.46
CA GLY A 181 -16.89 6.29 13.24
C GLY A 181 -16.17 4.96 13.43
N LEU A 182 -14.86 4.93 13.28
CA LEU A 182 -14.00 3.77 13.50
C LEU A 182 -13.28 3.89 14.85
N ARG A 183 -13.07 2.76 15.54
CA ARG A 183 -12.38 2.73 16.84
C ARG A 183 -11.07 1.96 16.73
N PRO A 184 -9.92 2.59 17.05
CA PRO A 184 -8.62 1.92 17.01
C PRO A 184 -8.58 0.75 18.01
N LEU A 185 -8.24 -0.44 17.51
CA LEU A 185 -7.95 -1.64 18.30
C LEU A 185 -6.44 -1.83 18.47
N GLN A 186 -5.70 -1.57 17.39
CA GLN A 186 -4.25 -1.64 17.38
C GLN A 186 -3.71 -0.60 16.39
N VAL A 187 -2.63 0.05 16.75
CA VAL A 187 -1.87 0.95 15.89
C VAL A 187 -0.41 0.52 15.94
N THR A 188 0.16 0.30 14.78
CA THR A 188 1.60 0.03 14.63
C THR A 188 2.18 0.95 13.57
N VAL A 189 3.48 1.15 13.60
CA VAL A 189 4.20 2.01 12.66
C VAL A 189 5.33 1.20 12.04
N THR A 190 5.60 1.42 10.76
CA THR A 190 6.78 0.85 10.10
C THR A 190 8.05 1.29 10.81
N ASP A 191 8.97 0.37 10.96
CA ASP A 191 10.30 0.74 11.44
C ASP A 191 11.21 1.25 10.30
N GLN A 192 12.36 1.81 10.68
CA GLN A 192 13.29 2.35 9.70
C GLN A 192 13.90 1.26 8.79
N ARG A 193 13.97 0.01 9.24
CA ARG A 193 14.47 -1.12 8.45
C ARG A 193 13.48 -1.51 7.34
N GLU A 194 12.18 -1.51 7.64
CA GLU A 194 11.12 -1.74 6.66
C GLU A 194 11.16 -0.67 5.55
N TRP A 195 11.29 0.61 5.95
CA TRP A 195 11.45 1.71 5.01
C TRP A 195 12.72 1.59 4.17
N ASP A 196 13.89 1.35 4.81
CA ASP A 196 15.17 1.23 4.10
C ASP A 196 15.13 0.07 3.09
N LEU A 197 14.52 -1.06 3.46
CA LEU A 197 14.38 -2.20 2.56
C LEU A 197 13.46 -1.88 1.38
N PHE A 198 12.31 -1.29 1.65
CA PHE A 198 11.34 -0.89 0.61
C PHE A 198 11.96 0.10 -0.37
N GLU A 199 12.56 1.19 0.11
CA GLU A 199 13.15 2.20 -0.77
C GLU A 199 14.38 1.67 -1.53
N SER A 200 15.26 0.95 -0.86
CA SER A 200 16.48 0.44 -1.50
C SER A 200 16.21 -0.69 -2.48
N ALA A 201 15.27 -1.57 -2.22
CA ALA A 201 15.00 -2.71 -3.09
C ALA A 201 13.97 -2.40 -4.18
N ALA A 202 12.85 -1.76 -3.81
CA ALA A 202 11.75 -1.49 -4.73
C ALA A 202 12.06 -0.31 -5.65
N ASN A 203 12.32 0.84 -5.06
CA ASN A 203 12.39 2.10 -5.80
C ASN A 203 13.79 2.33 -6.39
N ILE A 204 14.78 2.50 -5.53
CA ILE A 204 16.16 2.81 -5.94
C ILE A 204 16.78 1.61 -6.66
N GLY A 205 16.77 0.44 -6.02
CA GLY A 205 17.46 -0.76 -6.51
C GLY A 205 16.88 -1.32 -7.80
N ARG A 206 15.60 -1.09 -8.09
CA ARG A 206 15.01 -1.49 -9.38
C ARG A 206 15.61 -0.71 -10.52
N GLY A 207 15.56 0.61 -10.42
CA GLY A 207 16.09 1.48 -11.45
C GLY A 207 17.60 1.28 -11.65
N GLU A 208 18.35 1.11 -10.54
CA GLU A 208 19.78 0.81 -10.60
C GLU A 208 20.06 -0.50 -11.35
N ARG A 209 19.36 -1.58 -11.04
CA ARG A 209 19.50 -2.87 -11.74
C ARG A 209 19.16 -2.76 -13.21
N TRP A 210 18.10 -1.99 -13.54
CA TRP A 210 17.72 -1.76 -14.92
C TRP A 210 18.84 -0.97 -15.67
N ALA A 211 19.34 0.11 -15.09
CA ALA A 211 20.40 0.91 -15.68
C ALA A 211 21.68 0.07 -15.93
N LEU A 212 22.10 -0.72 -14.95
CA LEU A 212 23.25 -1.61 -15.07
C LEU A 212 23.08 -2.67 -16.17
N ALA A 213 21.85 -3.17 -16.35
CA ALA A 213 21.54 -4.17 -17.38
C ALA A 213 21.39 -3.55 -18.79
N ASN A 214 21.20 -2.24 -18.90
CA ASN A 214 20.88 -1.56 -20.16
C ASN A 214 21.79 -0.33 -20.42
N PRO A 215 23.13 -0.46 -20.39
CA PRO A 215 24.06 0.68 -20.48
C PRO A 215 23.99 1.44 -21.81
N GLY A 216 23.51 0.81 -22.89
CA GLY A 216 23.35 1.43 -24.21
C GLY A 216 21.92 1.85 -24.55
N HIS A 217 20.99 1.75 -23.61
CA HIS A 217 19.60 2.11 -23.87
C HIS A 217 19.43 3.64 -23.95
N ARG A 218 18.52 4.10 -24.82
CA ARG A 218 18.25 5.54 -25.04
C ARG A 218 17.82 6.32 -23.80
N LEU A 219 17.23 5.64 -22.82
CA LEU A 219 16.76 6.22 -21.54
C LEU A 219 17.72 5.93 -20.38
N HIS A 220 18.93 5.43 -20.64
CA HIS A 220 19.87 5.06 -19.58
C HIS A 220 20.23 6.25 -18.67
N ALA A 221 20.52 7.39 -19.28
CA ALA A 221 20.90 8.61 -18.55
C ALA A 221 19.74 9.13 -17.69
N GLU A 222 18.53 9.18 -18.24
CA GLU A 222 17.33 9.67 -17.55
C GLU A 222 16.92 8.74 -16.41
N VAL A 223 17.04 7.43 -16.58
CA VAL A 223 16.76 6.46 -15.50
C VAL A 223 17.82 6.59 -14.40
N THR A 224 19.09 6.74 -14.76
CA THR A 224 20.17 6.94 -13.78
C THR A 224 19.94 8.22 -12.96
N GLU A 225 19.60 9.33 -13.63
CA GLU A 225 19.27 10.59 -12.96
C GLU A 225 18.06 10.45 -12.01
N ALA A 226 17.00 9.76 -12.44
CA ALA A 226 15.83 9.50 -11.61
C ALA A 226 16.16 8.64 -10.38
N VAL A 227 17.03 7.65 -10.53
CA VAL A 227 17.52 6.81 -9.42
C VAL A 227 18.34 7.64 -8.43
N ASP A 228 19.25 8.50 -8.92
CA ASP A 228 20.07 9.36 -8.08
C ASP A 228 19.23 10.40 -7.34
N ALA A 229 18.24 10.99 -8.01
CA ALA A 229 17.28 11.89 -7.39
C ALA A 229 16.47 11.19 -6.28
N ARG A 230 15.95 9.98 -6.55
CA ARG A 230 15.24 9.18 -5.54
C ARG A 230 16.13 8.81 -4.35
N ARG A 231 17.37 8.41 -4.61
CA ARG A 231 18.36 8.09 -3.59
C ARG A 231 18.65 9.30 -2.69
N SER A 232 18.91 10.46 -3.31
CA SER A 232 19.18 11.71 -2.60
C SER A 232 17.94 12.17 -1.79
N GLY A 233 16.75 12.10 -2.39
CA GLY A 233 15.49 12.44 -1.75
C GLY A 233 15.20 11.57 -0.54
N TYR A 234 15.42 10.26 -0.65
CA TYR A 234 15.23 9.37 0.48
C TYR A 234 16.28 9.57 1.57
N TYR A 235 17.55 9.27 1.28
CA TYR A 235 18.60 9.25 2.31
C TYR A 235 18.97 10.65 2.84
N GLY A 236 18.86 11.69 2.03
CA GLY A 236 19.15 13.07 2.40
C GLY A 236 17.92 13.89 2.80
N GLY A 237 16.70 13.39 2.52
CA GLY A 237 15.45 14.11 2.71
C GLY A 237 14.52 13.43 3.72
N TYR A 238 13.62 12.54 3.26
CA TYR A 238 12.50 12.09 4.07
C TYR A 238 12.73 10.82 4.89
N ARG A 239 13.92 10.21 4.86
CA ARG A 239 14.25 9.06 5.73
C ARG A 239 14.13 9.45 7.21
N GLY A 240 13.25 8.75 7.95
CA GLY A 240 12.95 9.03 9.36
C GLY A 240 12.12 10.29 9.59
N THR A 241 11.52 10.85 8.52
CA THR A 241 10.60 11.99 8.57
C THR A 241 9.19 11.55 8.18
N LEU A 242 9.04 10.81 7.08
CA LEU A 242 7.78 10.18 6.71
C LEU A 242 7.68 8.82 7.40
N GLY A 243 6.62 8.62 8.17
CA GLY A 243 6.19 7.35 8.71
C GLY A 243 5.06 6.73 7.87
N LEU A 244 4.83 5.44 8.04
CA LEU A 244 3.63 4.74 7.59
C LEU A 244 3.02 4.02 8.79
N ALA A 245 1.77 4.30 9.10
CA ALA A 245 1.05 3.66 10.19
C ALA A 245 0.08 2.59 9.64
N TYR A 246 -0.10 1.52 10.39
CA TYR A 246 -1.14 0.52 10.18
C TYR A 246 -2.11 0.56 11.35
N LEU A 247 -3.39 0.78 11.07
CA LEU A 247 -4.46 0.89 12.03
C LEU A 247 -5.42 -0.29 11.85
N VAL A 248 -5.52 -1.17 12.84
CA VAL A 248 -6.62 -2.15 12.93
C VAL A 248 -7.75 -1.49 13.68
N LEU A 249 -8.89 -1.33 13.02
CA LEU A 249 -10.02 -0.53 13.46
C LEU A 249 -11.28 -1.39 13.56
N SER A 250 -12.17 -1.07 14.50
CA SER A 250 -13.53 -1.64 14.61
C SER A 250 -14.56 -0.66 14.08
N ALA A 251 -15.53 -1.17 13.33
CA ALA A 251 -16.65 -0.42 12.77
C ALA A 251 -17.93 -0.51 13.62
#